data_dee51c7e1392133a8624544668425087
#
_entry.id   dee51c7e1392133a8624544668425087
#
_cell.length_a   1.000
_cell.length_b   1.000
_cell.length_c   1.000
_cell.angle_alpha   90.00
_cell.angle_beta   90.00
_cell.angle_gamma   90.00
#
_symmetry.space_group_name_H-M   'P 1'
#
loop_
_entity.id
_entity.type
_entity.pdbx_description
1 polymer ?
#
loop_
_entity_poly.entity_id
_entity_poly.type
_entity_poly.pdbx_seq_one_letter_code
_entity_poly.pdbx_strand_id
1 'polypeptide(L)'
;ADATMGVEEMVNEGVRRAYNHPDNKLRASVLADPAGKRTNTKDNTPAVVNFKVVPGDTVDVIVAAKGGGSEAKSKFAMLNPSDSIVDWVLKTVPTMGAGWCPPGMLGIGIGGTAEKAMLLAKEALMEPIDITDLQARGASNRAEELRLELYAKVNALGIGAQGLGGLTTVLDIKVKDYPTHAANLPVAMIPNCAATRHAHFVLDGSGPVALEPPSLEDWPTLTYN
;
A
#
# COMPACT_ATOMS: atom_id res chain seq x y z
N ALA A 1 -10.16 24.06 17.38
CA ALA A 1 -8.89 24.28 16.71
C ALA A 1 -9.08 25.33 15.63
N ASP A 2 -8.38 26.44 15.73
CA ASP A 2 -8.52 27.58 14.82
C ASP A 2 -7.67 27.38 13.56
N ALA A 3 -7.88 26.24 12.87
CA ALA A 3 -7.22 26.00 11.60
C ALA A 3 -7.83 26.93 10.55
N THR A 4 -7.00 27.78 9.97
CA THR A 4 -7.38 28.69 8.87
C THR A 4 -7.52 27.96 7.53
N MET A 5 -7.18 26.67 7.49
CA MET A 5 -7.13 25.84 6.28
C MET A 5 -7.68 24.45 6.61
N GLY A 6 -8.44 23.85 5.72
CA GLY A 6 -8.92 22.48 5.87
C GLY A 6 -7.78 21.47 5.83
N VAL A 7 -7.93 20.30 6.48
CA VAL A 7 -6.87 19.29 6.59
C VAL A 7 -6.41 18.81 5.22
N GLU A 8 -7.32 18.54 4.29
CA GLU A 8 -6.96 18.14 2.91
C GLU A 8 -6.15 19.23 2.19
N GLU A 9 -6.50 20.50 2.41
CA GLU A 9 -5.79 21.62 1.82
C GLU A 9 -4.37 21.75 2.40
N MET A 10 -4.22 21.54 3.73
CA MET A 10 -2.89 21.49 4.37
C MET A 10 -2.03 20.38 3.79
N VAL A 11 -2.59 19.17 3.61
CA VAL A 11 -1.89 18.05 2.98
C VAL A 11 -1.50 18.39 1.54
N ASN A 12 -2.40 18.95 0.76
CA ASN A 12 -2.12 19.34 -0.63
C ASN A 12 -1.05 20.42 -0.71
N GLU A 13 -1.04 21.38 0.20
CA GLU A 13 0.01 22.38 0.27
C GLU A 13 1.37 21.75 0.59
N GLY A 14 1.42 20.78 1.52
CA GLY A 14 2.63 20.01 1.83
C GLY A 14 3.13 19.24 0.61
N VAL A 15 2.25 18.55 -0.11
CA VAL A 15 2.59 17.83 -1.35
C VAL A 15 3.12 18.79 -2.42
N ARG A 16 2.45 19.93 -2.64
CA ARG A 16 2.88 20.95 -3.60
C ARG A 16 4.28 21.46 -3.29
N ARG A 17 4.56 21.79 -2.03
CA ARG A 17 5.90 22.23 -1.59
C ARG A 17 6.96 21.16 -1.84
N ALA A 18 6.65 19.90 -1.49
CA ALA A 18 7.57 18.78 -1.68
C ALA A 18 7.90 18.56 -3.17
N TYR A 19 6.88 18.55 -4.05
CA TYR A 19 7.11 18.33 -5.48
C TYR A 19 7.74 19.51 -6.20
N ASN A 20 7.57 20.73 -5.72
CA ASN A 20 8.21 21.93 -6.26
C ASN A 20 9.56 22.23 -5.62
N HIS A 21 10.00 21.45 -4.62
CA HIS A 21 11.30 21.66 -3.99
C HIS A 21 12.43 21.38 -4.99
N PRO A 22 13.50 22.22 -5.02
CA PRO A 22 14.62 22.04 -5.97
C PRO A 22 15.29 20.66 -5.89
N ASP A 23 15.34 20.07 -4.69
CA ASP A 23 15.96 18.75 -4.47
C ASP A 23 15.03 17.58 -4.76
N ASN A 24 13.76 17.84 -5.11
CA ASN A 24 12.83 16.78 -5.43
C ASN A 24 13.27 15.99 -6.66
N LYS A 25 13.34 14.66 -6.51
CA LYS A 25 13.66 13.72 -7.60
C LYS A 25 12.43 12.94 -8.10
N LEU A 26 11.25 13.16 -7.49
CA LEU A 26 10.01 12.51 -7.90
C LEU A 26 9.35 13.30 -9.03
N ARG A 27 8.84 12.57 -10.01
CA ARG A 27 8.10 13.17 -11.11
C ARG A 27 6.64 13.37 -10.73
N ALA A 28 6.12 14.60 -10.88
CA ALA A 28 4.68 14.87 -10.79
C ALA A 28 3.93 14.11 -11.90
N SER A 29 2.92 13.35 -11.54
CA SER A 29 2.20 12.44 -12.44
C SER A 29 0.68 12.51 -12.31
N VAL A 30 0.16 13.40 -11.44
CA VAL A 30 -1.29 13.59 -11.28
C VAL A 30 -1.82 14.40 -12.46
N LEU A 31 -2.94 13.93 -13.02
CA LEU A 31 -3.59 14.54 -14.17
C LEU A 31 -4.96 15.06 -13.75
N ALA A 32 -5.20 16.35 -13.96
CA ALA A 32 -6.53 16.94 -13.93
C ALA A 32 -7.34 16.47 -15.15
N ASP A 33 -8.67 16.52 -15.03
CA ASP A 33 -9.60 16.11 -16.08
C ASP A 33 -9.29 14.67 -16.59
N PRO A 34 -9.41 13.64 -15.74
CA PRO A 34 -8.97 12.29 -16.08
C PRO A 34 -9.77 11.65 -17.23
N ALA A 35 -11.00 12.07 -17.44
CA ALA A 35 -11.86 11.60 -18.51
C ALA A 35 -11.74 12.43 -19.80
N GLY A 36 -11.06 13.59 -19.77
CA GLY A 36 -10.93 14.51 -20.89
C GLY A 36 -9.47 14.79 -21.27
N LYS A 37 -9.00 16.02 -21.08
CA LYS A 37 -7.68 16.50 -21.55
C LYS A 37 -6.48 15.88 -20.83
N ARG A 38 -6.66 15.35 -19.62
CA ARG A 38 -5.61 14.70 -18.83
C ARG A 38 -4.36 15.57 -18.64
N THR A 39 -4.58 16.81 -18.24
CA THR A 39 -3.50 17.80 -18.07
C THR A 39 -2.74 17.56 -16.77
N ASN A 40 -1.41 17.45 -16.85
CA ASN A 40 -0.56 17.29 -15.68
C ASN A 40 -0.65 18.51 -14.75
N THR A 41 -0.90 18.27 -13.45
CA THR A 41 -1.00 19.32 -12.43
C THR A 41 0.35 19.96 -12.09
N LYS A 42 1.44 19.29 -12.44
CA LYS A 42 2.87 19.67 -12.27
C LYS A 42 3.38 19.63 -10.83
N ASP A 43 2.51 19.72 -9.86
CA ASP A 43 2.83 19.72 -8.43
C ASP A 43 2.34 18.45 -7.69
N ASN A 44 1.84 17.47 -8.46
CA ASN A 44 1.31 16.19 -7.98
C ASN A 44 0.11 16.30 -7.01
N THR A 45 -0.62 17.41 -7.05
CA THR A 45 -1.88 17.59 -6.31
C THR A 45 -3.10 17.32 -7.20
N PRO A 46 -4.27 16.96 -6.64
CA PRO A 46 -4.48 16.69 -5.23
C PRO A 46 -3.94 15.30 -4.80
N ALA A 47 -3.55 15.20 -3.54
CA ALA A 47 -3.32 13.91 -2.89
C ALA A 47 -4.65 13.20 -2.63
N VAL A 48 -4.63 11.87 -2.56
CA VAL A 48 -5.76 11.10 -2.04
C VAL A 48 -5.62 11.01 -0.53
N VAL A 49 -6.53 11.64 0.20
CA VAL A 49 -6.49 11.70 1.67
C VAL A 49 -7.62 10.87 2.25
N ASN A 50 -7.30 9.98 3.18
CA ASN A 50 -8.26 9.19 3.93
C ASN A 50 -8.12 9.51 5.41
N PHE A 51 -9.24 9.69 6.09
CA PHE A 51 -9.29 10.01 7.52
C PHE A 51 -9.90 8.86 8.31
N LYS A 52 -9.30 8.59 9.46
CA LYS A 52 -9.86 7.73 10.48
C LYS A 52 -9.87 8.49 11.81
N VAL A 53 -11.04 8.74 12.32
CA VAL A 53 -11.18 9.39 13.63
C VAL A 53 -11.10 8.33 14.72
N VAL A 54 -10.17 8.53 15.66
CA VAL A 54 -9.93 7.66 16.80
C VAL A 54 -9.88 8.50 18.09
N PRO A 55 -10.14 7.94 19.27
CA PRO A 55 -9.92 8.64 20.53
C PRO A 55 -8.46 9.06 20.69
N GLY A 56 -8.21 10.27 21.18
CA GLY A 56 -6.89 10.81 21.43
C GLY A 56 -6.78 12.29 21.07
N ASP A 57 -5.61 12.84 21.27
CA ASP A 57 -5.26 14.25 21.05
C ASP A 57 -4.10 14.43 20.06
N THR A 58 -3.69 13.35 19.40
CA THR A 58 -2.62 13.34 18.41
C THR A 58 -3.17 13.06 17.00
N VAL A 59 -2.37 13.39 15.98
CA VAL A 59 -2.64 13.04 14.59
C VAL A 59 -1.56 12.09 14.10
N ASP A 60 -1.96 10.85 13.84
CA ASP A 60 -1.10 9.82 13.25
C ASP A 60 -1.17 9.95 11.72
N VAL A 61 -0.04 10.17 11.07
CA VAL A 61 0.04 10.47 9.64
C VAL A 61 0.92 9.46 8.92
N ILE A 62 0.34 8.81 7.91
CA ILE A 62 1.08 7.95 6.99
C ILE A 62 1.02 8.57 5.59
N VAL A 63 2.18 8.82 5.01
CA VAL A 63 2.34 9.38 3.67
C VAL A 63 3.00 8.35 2.77
N ALA A 64 2.47 8.19 1.56
CA ALA A 64 3.03 7.29 0.57
C ALA A 64 3.09 7.94 -0.82
N ALA A 65 4.28 7.90 -1.45
CA ALA A 65 4.44 8.21 -2.86
C ALA A 65 4.41 6.92 -3.69
N LYS A 66 3.20 6.42 -3.94
CA LYS A 66 2.96 5.13 -4.61
C LYS A 66 3.12 5.23 -6.13
N GLY A 67 3.79 4.25 -6.72
CA GLY A 67 3.97 4.16 -8.17
C GLY A 67 2.65 3.88 -8.92
N GLY A 68 2.39 4.66 -9.99
CA GLY A 68 1.18 4.52 -10.81
C GLY A 68 1.08 3.17 -11.53
N GLY A 69 2.20 2.54 -11.89
CA GLY A 69 2.20 1.21 -12.51
C GLY A 69 1.60 0.15 -11.59
N SER A 70 2.00 0.15 -10.32
CA SER A 70 1.42 -0.77 -9.33
C SER A 70 -0.02 -0.37 -8.96
N GLU A 71 -0.35 0.91 -8.88
CA GLU A 71 -1.72 1.36 -8.63
C GLU A 71 -2.69 0.88 -9.72
N ALA A 72 -2.30 0.97 -10.98
CA ALA A 72 -3.09 0.55 -12.13
C ALA A 72 -3.36 -0.97 -12.18
N LYS A 73 -2.71 -1.76 -11.34
CA LYS A 73 -2.91 -3.21 -11.25
C LYS A 73 -3.77 -3.65 -10.07
N SER A 74 -4.34 -2.69 -9.33
CA SER A 74 -5.32 -2.98 -8.28
C SER A 74 -6.49 -3.78 -8.80
N LYS A 75 -6.98 -4.73 -8.01
CA LYS A 75 -8.08 -5.64 -8.35
C LYS A 75 -9.11 -5.68 -7.23
N PHE A 76 -10.34 -5.85 -7.63
CA PHE A 76 -11.48 -6.05 -6.73
C PHE A 76 -12.39 -7.14 -7.28
N ALA A 77 -12.98 -7.91 -6.39
CA ALA A 77 -14.07 -8.82 -6.70
C ALA A 77 -15.08 -8.88 -5.56
N MET A 78 -16.35 -9.02 -5.91
CA MET A 78 -17.38 -9.45 -5.00
C MET A 78 -17.50 -10.96 -5.14
N LEU A 79 -16.86 -11.69 -4.23
CA LEU A 79 -16.92 -13.15 -4.20
C LEU A 79 -18.22 -13.62 -3.53
N ASN A 80 -18.62 -14.86 -3.81
CA ASN A 80 -19.62 -15.53 -2.99
C ASN A 80 -18.97 -15.98 -1.67
N PRO A 81 -19.75 -16.09 -0.57
CA PRO A 81 -19.20 -16.52 0.72
C PRO A 81 -18.53 -17.91 0.70
N SER A 82 -18.88 -18.77 -0.27
CA SER A 82 -18.28 -20.09 -0.47
C SER A 82 -17.01 -20.08 -1.33
N ASP A 83 -16.68 -18.97 -1.97
CA ASP A 83 -15.53 -18.91 -2.88
C ASP A 83 -14.20 -18.84 -2.10
N SER A 84 -13.16 -19.41 -2.67
CA SER A 84 -11.82 -19.39 -2.10
C SER A 84 -11.11 -18.07 -2.41
N ILE A 85 -10.76 -17.31 -1.37
CA ILE A 85 -9.93 -16.11 -1.49
C ILE A 85 -8.56 -16.46 -2.06
N VAL A 86 -7.97 -17.56 -1.60
CA VAL A 86 -6.66 -18.04 -2.07
C VAL A 86 -6.69 -18.29 -3.58
N ASP A 87 -7.70 -19.01 -4.08
CA ASP A 87 -7.82 -19.32 -5.50
C ASP A 87 -8.03 -18.05 -6.33
N TRP A 88 -8.83 -17.10 -5.81
CA TRP A 88 -9.01 -15.80 -6.47
C TRP A 88 -7.69 -15.04 -6.59
N VAL A 89 -6.90 -14.96 -5.53
CA VAL A 89 -5.59 -14.30 -5.53
C VAL A 89 -4.65 -14.98 -6.54
N LEU A 90 -4.54 -16.32 -6.49
CA LEU A 90 -3.65 -17.08 -7.38
C LEU A 90 -4.03 -16.97 -8.85
N LYS A 91 -5.33 -16.88 -9.17
CA LYS A 91 -5.80 -16.61 -10.53
C LYS A 91 -5.57 -15.16 -10.96
N THR A 92 -5.64 -14.23 -10.03
CA THR A 92 -5.58 -12.79 -10.32
C THR A 92 -4.15 -12.27 -10.47
N VAL A 93 -3.21 -12.71 -9.63
CA VAL A 93 -1.81 -12.24 -9.65
C VAL A 93 -1.16 -12.36 -11.03
N PRO A 94 -1.25 -13.49 -11.77
CA PRO A 94 -0.68 -13.57 -13.12
C PRO A 94 -1.27 -12.56 -14.11
N THR A 95 -2.54 -12.18 -13.93
CA THR A 95 -3.21 -11.21 -14.82
C THR A 95 -2.70 -9.77 -14.68
N MET A 96 -1.97 -9.47 -13.62
CA MET A 96 -1.37 -8.16 -13.42
C MET A 96 -0.16 -7.91 -14.33
N GLY A 97 0.44 -8.98 -14.88
CA GLY A 97 1.64 -8.92 -15.70
C GLY A 97 2.83 -8.32 -14.95
N ALA A 98 3.80 -7.78 -15.67
CA ALA A 98 4.99 -7.13 -15.08
C ALA A 98 4.77 -5.66 -14.66
N GLY A 99 3.62 -5.06 -14.97
CA GLY A 99 3.38 -3.63 -14.81
C GLY A 99 3.37 -3.10 -13.38
N TRP A 100 3.30 -3.97 -12.37
CA TRP A 100 3.42 -3.60 -10.96
C TRP A 100 4.84 -3.76 -10.42
N CYS A 101 5.79 -4.16 -11.29
CA CYS A 101 7.21 -4.31 -11.01
C CYS A 101 7.50 -5.32 -9.87
N PRO A 102 7.12 -6.61 -10.02
CA PRO A 102 7.51 -7.63 -9.04
C PRO A 102 9.05 -7.80 -8.99
N PRO A 103 9.63 -8.24 -7.85
CA PRO A 103 8.95 -8.60 -6.63
C PRO A 103 8.48 -7.35 -5.88
N GLY A 104 7.32 -7.46 -5.25
CA GLY A 104 6.73 -6.34 -4.52
C GLY A 104 5.85 -6.83 -3.38
N MET A 105 4.96 -5.97 -2.91
CA MET A 105 4.03 -6.30 -1.84
C MET A 105 2.60 -6.36 -2.34
N LEU A 106 1.77 -7.20 -1.72
CA LEU A 106 0.34 -7.23 -1.94
C LEU A 106 -0.38 -6.88 -0.64
N GLY A 107 -1.20 -5.82 -0.69
CA GLY A 107 -2.19 -5.53 0.34
C GLY A 107 -3.52 -6.15 -0.05
N ILE A 108 -4.10 -6.94 0.82
CA ILE A 108 -5.38 -7.61 0.63
C ILE A 108 -6.36 -7.12 1.69
N GLY A 109 -7.50 -6.61 1.24
CA GLY A 109 -8.61 -6.21 2.10
C GLY A 109 -9.79 -7.13 1.91
N ILE A 110 -10.37 -7.60 3.00
CA ILE A 110 -11.45 -8.60 2.99
C ILE A 110 -12.62 -8.08 3.82
N GLY A 111 -13.81 -8.15 3.27
CA GLY A 111 -15.03 -7.83 4.01
C GLY A 111 -15.43 -6.35 3.99
N GLY A 112 -16.40 -6.00 4.82
CA GLY A 112 -17.07 -4.70 4.80
C GLY A 112 -17.95 -4.54 3.56
N THR A 113 -17.79 -3.39 2.92
CA THR A 113 -18.37 -3.03 1.61
C THR A 113 -17.27 -2.99 0.55
N ALA A 114 -17.62 -2.80 -0.71
CA ALA A 114 -16.63 -2.78 -1.81
C ALA A 114 -15.52 -1.75 -1.57
N GLU A 115 -15.89 -0.52 -1.24
CA GLU A 115 -14.96 0.57 -0.92
C GLU A 115 -14.17 0.28 0.36
N LYS A 116 -14.78 -0.37 1.37
CA LYS A 116 -14.07 -0.73 2.60
C LYS A 116 -12.98 -1.77 2.34
N ALA A 117 -13.25 -2.78 1.54
CA ALA A 117 -12.24 -3.77 1.14
C ALA A 117 -11.05 -3.12 0.40
N MET A 118 -11.34 -2.16 -0.51
CA MET A 118 -10.28 -1.40 -1.21
C MET A 118 -9.46 -0.54 -0.26
N LEU A 119 -10.08 0.13 0.70
CA LEU A 119 -9.39 0.90 1.74
C LEU A 119 -8.51 0.01 2.63
N LEU A 120 -9.03 -1.14 3.08
CA LEU A 120 -8.28 -2.10 3.88
C LEU A 120 -7.05 -2.61 3.13
N ALA A 121 -7.17 -2.92 1.84
CA ALA A 121 -6.05 -3.32 1.01
C ALA A 121 -4.99 -2.22 0.90
N LYS A 122 -5.41 -0.95 0.78
CA LYS A 122 -4.50 0.19 0.77
C LYS A 122 -3.82 0.40 2.12
N GLU A 123 -4.56 0.36 3.22
CA GLU A 123 -4.02 0.44 4.58
C GLU A 123 -3.00 -0.68 4.85
N ALA A 124 -3.31 -1.91 4.43
CA ALA A 124 -2.43 -3.06 4.58
C ALA A 124 -1.05 -2.84 3.93
N LEU A 125 -1.00 -2.17 2.78
CA LEU A 125 0.27 -1.85 2.10
C LEU A 125 1.15 -0.85 2.87
N MET A 126 0.59 -0.09 3.80
CA MET A 126 1.34 0.90 4.58
C MET A 126 2.04 0.28 5.80
N GLU A 127 1.76 -0.99 6.10
CA GLU A 127 2.40 -1.70 7.19
C GLU A 127 3.83 -2.11 6.84
N PRO A 128 4.75 -2.14 7.81
CA PRO A 128 6.12 -2.60 7.60
C PRO A 128 6.19 -4.04 7.09
N ILE A 129 7.23 -4.38 6.34
CA ILE A 129 7.51 -5.76 5.94
C ILE A 129 7.91 -6.55 7.20
N ASP A 130 7.19 -7.62 7.50
CA ASP A 130 7.40 -8.47 8.69
C ASP A 130 7.17 -9.96 8.44
N ILE A 131 7.13 -10.38 7.17
CA ILE A 131 6.83 -11.78 6.82
C ILE A 131 7.83 -12.77 7.42
N THR A 132 9.09 -12.38 7.54
CA THR A 132 10.13 -13.23 8.15
C THR A 132 9.85 -13.44 9.63
N ASP A 133 9.45 -12.40 10.35
CA ASP A 133 9.07 -12.50 11.76
C ASP A 133 7.80 -13.33 11.93
N LEU A 134 6.82 -13.13 11.02
CA LEU A 134 5.61 -13.93 11.02
C LEU A 134 5.89 -15.42 10.77
N GLN A 135 6.79 -15.76 9.85
CA GLN A 135 7.22 -17.12 9.59
C GLN A 135 7.91 -17.75 10.81
N ALA A 136 8.73 -16.97 11.52
CA ALA A 136 9.46 -17.45 12.69
C ALA A 136 8.56 -17.70 13.90
N ARG A 137 7.59 -16.82 14.16
CA ARG A 137 6.69 -16.93 15.32
C ARG A 137 5.43 -17.76 15.07
N GLY A 138 5.08 -17.95 13.80
CA GLY A 138 3.82 -18.57 13.40
C GLY A 138 2.62 -17.61 13.44
N ALA A 139 1.52 -18.04 12.84
CA ALA A 139 0.28 -17.27 12.80
C ALA A 139 -0.47 -17.36 14.13
N SER A 140 -1.06 -16.26 14.58
CA SER A 140 -1.89 -16.15 15.78
C SER A 140 -3.38 -15.95 15.49
N ASN A 141 -3.73 -15.69 14.23
CA ASN A 141 -5.10 -15.45 13.79
C ASN A 141 -5.27 -15.81 12.31
N ARG A 142 -6.54 -15.82 11.85
CA ARG A 142 -6.88 -16.24 10.48
C ARG A 142 -6.25 -15.33 9.39
N ALA A 143 -6.12 -14.05 9.62
CA ALA A 143 -5.49 -13.14 8.65
C ALA A 143 -4.00 -13.48 8.48
N GLU A 144 -3.30 -13.80 9.56
CA GLU A 144 -1.90 -14.20 9.50
C GLU A 144 -1.70 -15.59 8.87
N GLU A 145 -2.61 -16.55 9.15
CA GLU A 145 -2.60 -17.85 8.45
C GLU A 145 -2.73 -17.64 6.93
N LEU A 146 -3.66 -16.78 6.52
CA LEU A 146 -3.88 -16.46 5.11
C LEU A 146 -2.65 -15.76 4.49
N ARG A 147 -1.97 -14.89 5.24
CA ARG A 147 -0.73 -14.25 4.79
C ARG A 147 0.34 -15.28 4.49
N LEU A 148 0.59 -16.22 5.42
CA LEU A 148 1.61 -17.28 5.25
C LEU A 148 1.27 -18.17 4.06
N GLU A 149 0.02 -18.60 3.94
CA GLU A 149 -0.44 -19.44 2.84
C GLU A 149 -0.26 -18.74 1.49
N LEU A 150 -0.73 -17.51 1.37
CA LEU A 150 -0.62 -16.73 0.14
C LEU A 150 0.82 -16.39 -0.20
N TYR A 151 1.66 -16.05 0.79
CA TYR A 151 3.06 -15.77 0.55
C TYR A 151 3.78 -16.97 -0.10
N ALA A 152 3.58 -18.16 0.45
CA ALA A 152 4.15 -19.37 -0.11
C ALA A 152 3.62 -19.66 -1.53
N LYS A 153 2.30 -19.62 -1.72
CA LYS A 153 1.65 -19.99 -2.99
C LYS A 153 1.89 -18.96 -4.10
N VAL A 154 1.89 -17.67 -3.80
CA VAL A 154 2.18 -16.62 -4.80
C VAL A 154 3.63 -16.68 -5.26
N ASN A 155 4.58 -16.92 -4.34
CA ASN A 155 5.97 -17.12 -4.72
C ASN A 155 6.16 -18.40 -5.56
N ALA A 156 5.41 -19.46 -5.26
CA ALA A 156 5.43 -20.69 -6.04
C ALA A 156 4.89 -20.52 -7.49
N LEU A 157 4.21 -19.41 -7.83
CA LEU A 157 3.85 -19.11 -9.21
C LEU A 157 5.08 -18.85 -10.11
N GLY A 158 6.24 -18.56 -9.54
CA GLY A 158 7.48 -18.41 -10.28
C GLY A 158 7.53 -17.20 -11.21
N ILE A 159 6.69 -16.18 -10.99
CA ILE A 159 6.63 -14.97 -11.83
C ILE A 159 7.95 -14.20 -11.75
N GLY A 160 8.50 -14.06 -10.53
CA GLY A 160 9.82 -13.50 -10.30
C GLY A 160 9.98 -12.03 -10.67
N ALA A 161 11.23 -11.56 -10.64
CA ALA A 161 11.58 -10.18 -10.90
C ALA A 161 11.13 -9.74 -12.30
N GLN A 162 10.37 -8.66 -12.37
CA GLN A 162 9.83 -8.07 -13.60
C GLN A 162 9.03 -9.06 -14.47
N GLY A 163 8.54 -10.17 -13.88
CA GLY A 163 7.82 -11.19 -14.62
C GLY A 163 8.70 -12.09 -15.51
N LEU A 164 10.01 -12.09 -15.30
CA LEU A 164 10.98 -12.85 -16.09
C LEU A 164 11.28 -14.24 -15.51
N GLY A 165 10.54 -14.65 -14.50
CA GLY A 165 10.77 -15.90 -13.77
C GLY A 165 11.63 -15.71 -12.53
N GLY A 166 11.48 -16.61 -11.56
CA GLY A 166 12.27 -16.60 -10.33
C GLY A 166 11.48 -17.00 -9.10
N LEU A 167 12.19 -17.18 -7.99
CA LEU A 167 11.63 -17.70 -6.75
C LEU A 167 10.85 -16.66 -5.93
N THR A 168 11.09 -15.37 -6.19
CA THR A 168 10.49 -14.27 -5.42
C THR A 168 9.59 -13.42 -6.31
N THR A 169 8.30 -13.56 -6.14
CA THR A 169 7.26 -12.74 -6.79
C THR A 169 6.76 -11.66 -5.85
N VAL A 170 6.64 -11.99 -4.56
CA VAL A 170 6.24 -11.06 -3.49
C VAL A 170 7.26 -11.06 -2.37
N LEU A 171 7.50 -9.87 -1.80
CA LEU A 171 8.35 -9.64 -0.63
C LEU A 171 7.54 -9.81 0.66
N ASP A 172 6.29 -9.43 0.64
CA ASP A 172 5.32 -9.65 1.73
C ASP A 172 3.90 -9.62 1.18
N ILE A 173 2.98 -10.23 1.92
CA ILE A 173 1.53 -10.13 1.74
C ILE A 173 0.92 -9.66 3.05
N LYS A 174 0.18 -8.56 3.00
CA LYS A 174 -0.55 -8.01 4.14
C LYS A 174 -2.04 -8.25 3.96
N VAL A 175 -2.71 -8.65 5.02
CA VAL A 175 -4.16 -8.91 5.02
C VAL A 175 -4.82 -8.13 6.14
N LYS A 176 -5.86 -7.37 5.80
CA LYS A 176 -6.78 -6.76 6.76
C LYS A 176 -8.19 -7.21 6.45
N ASP A 177 -8.96 -7.47 7.48
CA ASP A 177 -10.34 -7.87 7.35
C ASP A 177 -11.30 -6.97 8.13
N TYR A 178 -12.56 -7.08 7.80
CA TYR A 178 -13.65 -6.35 8.45
C TYR A 178 -14.94 -7.17 8.35
N PRO A 179 -15.82 -7.13 9.37
CA PRO A 179 -17.11 -7.80 9.30
C PRO A 179 -17.90 -7.42 8.06
N THR A 180 -18.54 -8.39 7.43
CA THR A 180 -19.27 -8.20 6.17
C THR A 180 -20.69 -8.77 6.24
N HIS A 181 -21.54 -8.39 5.30
CA HIS A 181 -22.88 -8.94 5.18
C HIS A 181 -22.81 -10.43 4.80
N ALA A 182 -23.68 -11.26 5.38
CA ALA A 182 -23.68 -12.71 5.20
C ALA A 182 -23.74 -13.19 3.72
N ALA A 183 -24.31 -12.40 2.83
CA ALA A 183 -24.45 -12.73 1.42
C ALA A 183 -23.23 -12.34 0.56
N ASN A 184 -22.27 -11.59 1.10
CA ASN A 184 -21.20 -10.94 0.33
C ASN A 184 -19.82 -11.29 0.88
N LEU A 185 -18.85 -11.39 -0.02
CA LEU A 185 -17.43 -11.52 0.33
C LEU A 185 -16.61 -10.57 -0.57
N PRO A 186 -16.62 -9.26 -0.28
CA PRO A 186 -15.79 -8.32 -1.04
C PRO A 186 -14.32 -8.56 -0.72
N VAL A 187 -13.50 -8.69 -1.76
CA VAL A 187 -12.05 -8.87 -1.67
C VAL A 187 -11.36 -7.90 -2.62
N ALA A 188 -10.41 -7.18 -2.09
CA ALA A 188 -9.56 -6.28 -2.86
C ALA A 188 -8.10 -6.67 -2.73
N MET A 189 -7.33 -6.46 -3.79
CA MET A 189 -5.89 -6.65 -3.81
C MET A 189 -5.22 -5.46 -4.48
N ILE A 190 -4.31 -4.80 -3.76
CA ILE A 190 -3.55 -3.67 -4.24
C ILE A 190 -2.07 -4.01 -4.18
N PRO A 191 -1.36 -4.07 -5.32
CA PRO A 191 0.07 -4.30 -5.33
C PRO A 191 0.86 -3.01 -5.07
N ASN A 192 2.09 -3.17 -4.55
CA ASN A 192 3.11 -2.13 -4.51
C ASN A 192 4.44 -2.73 -4.97
N CYS A 193 5.25 -1.97 -5.69
CA CYS A 193 6.59 -2.41 -6.06
C CYS A 193 7.55 -2.35 -4.87
N ALA A 194 8.74 -2.92 -5.00
CA ALA A 194 9.78 -2.87 -3.96
C ALA A 194 10.20 -1.44 -3.59
N ALA A 195 10.04 -0.47 -4.50
CA ALA A 195 10.32 0.94 -4.23
C ALA A 195 9.19 1.56 -3.39
N THR A 196 9.10 1.15 -2.15
CA THR A 196 8.19 1.74 -1.17
C THR A 196 8.74 3.08 -0.69
N ARG A 197 7.92 4.13 -0.83
CA ARG A 197 8.25 5.48 -0.38
C ARG A 197 7.18 5.91 0.60
N HIS A 198 7.30 5.41 1.82
CA HIS A 198 6.38 5.65 2.92
C HIS A 198 7.09 6.42 4.03
N ALA A 199 6.37 7.33 4.66
CA ALA A 199 6.77 7.99 5.90
C ALA A 199 5.62 7.89 6.89
N HIS A 200 5.95 7.64 8.15
CA HIS A 200 5.01 7.58 9.25
C HIS A 200 5.50 8.51 10.37
N PHE A 201 4.62 9.36 10.86
CA PHE A 201 4.93 10.28 11.94
C PHE A 201 3.67 10.66 12.72
N VAL A 202 3.87 11.11 13.95
CA VAL A 202 2.80 11.56 14.85
C VAL A 202 2.96 13.04 15.13
N LEU A 203 1.88 13.80 15.00
CA LEU A 203 1.79 15.19 15.37
C LEU A 203 1.10 15.27 16.75
N ASP A 204 1.83 15.68 17.75
CA ASP A 204 1.38 15.80 19.14
C ASP A 204 1.25 17.26 19.61
N GLY A 205 1.48 18.21 18.70
CA GLY A 205 1.46 19.64 19.00
C GLY A 205 2.75 20.20 19.58
N SER A 206 3.79 19.39 19.78
CA SER A 206 5.07 19.85 20.34
C SER A 206 5.95 20.66 19.37
N GLY A 207 5.59 20.66 18.08
CA GLY A 207 6.32 21.38 17.05
C GLY A 207 6.57 20.58 15.78
N PRO A 208 7.48 21.02 14.90
CA PRO A 208 7.80 20.31 13.67
C PRO A 208 8.44 18.94 13.98
N VAL A 209 7.97 17.90 13.26
CA VAL A 209 8.57 16.56 13.32
C VAL A 209 9.86 16.57 12.50
N ALA A 210 10.99 16.24 13.14
CA ALA A 210 12.22 15.96 12.44
C ALA A 210 12.13 14.55 11.81
N LEU A 211 12.06 14.48 10.48
CA LEU A 211 12.20 13.24 9.73
C LEU A 211 13.68 13.08 9.39
N GLU A 212 14.41 12.36 10.22
CA GLU A 212 15.77 11.98 9.86
C GLU A 212 15.70 10.84 8.83
N PRO A 213 16.33 10.99 7.65
CA PRO A 213 16.46 9.86 6.76
C PRO A 213 17.27 8.76 7.47
N PRO A 214 16.93 7.47 7.28
CA PRO A 214 17.74 6.39 7.83
C PRO A 214 19.20 6.58 7.38
N SER A 215 20.14 6.55 8.34
CA SER A 215 21.54 6.65 8.00
C SER A 215 21.96 5.43 7.17
N LEU A 216 22.94 5.60 6.27
CA LEU A 216 23.47 4.45 5.52
C LEU A 216 24.12 3.42 6.44
N GLU A 217 24.46 3.81 7.67
CA GLU A 217 25.02 2.94 8.70
C GLU A 217 23.98 1.98 9.30
N ASP A 218 22.68 2.31 9.20
CA ASP A 218 21.58 1.46 9.65
C ASP A 218 21.22 0.37 8.62
N TRP A 219 21.83 0.36 7.44
CA TRP A 219 21.60 -0.65 6.44
C TRP A 219 22.46 -1.89 6.72
N PRO A 220 21.86 -3.10 6.77
CA PRO A 220 22.64 -4.31 6.97
C PRO A 220 23.69 -4.44 5.87
N THR A 221 24.94 -4.60 6.25
CA THR A 221 26.02 -4.88 5.31
C THR A 221 25.75 -6.26 4.71
N LEU A 222 25.38 -6.28 3.42
CA LEU A 222 25.22 -7.54 2.69
C LEU A 222 26.61 -8.12 2.46
N THR A 223 26.99 -9.10 3.27
CA THR A 223 28.16 -9.95 2.99
C THR A 223 27.72 -11.00 1.98
N TYR A 224 28.18 -10.87 0.75
CA TYR A 224 28.06 -11.93 -0.25
C TYR A 224 29.13 -13.00 0.08
N ASN A 225 28.70 -14.18 0.49
CA ASN A 225 29.54 -15.38 0.55
C ASN A 225 29.44 -16.12 -0.78
#